data_b5da220498b8be75d8e7091db38746a3
#
_entry.id   b5da220498b8be75d8e7091db38746a3
#
_cell.length_a   1.000
_cell.length_b   1.000
_cell.length_c   1.000
_cell.angle_alpha   90.00
_cell.angle_beta   90.00
_cell.angle_gamma   90.00
#
_symmetry.space_group_name_H-M   'P 1'
#
loop_
_entity.id
_entity.type
_entity.pdbx_description
1 polymer ?
#
loop_
_entity_poly.entity_id
_entity_poly.type
_entity_poly.pdbx_seq_one_letter_code
_entity_poly.pdbx_strand_id
1 'polypeptide(L)'
;MNKVALVWSNLFRRKVRTFLTLFSVLVAFLLFALLRTIVSSFEGGVELVGVDRLNVSPKYSIIDPLPLSHMNEILSVEGVSGIAQQSWFGGSYQDPINFFPKFPVQPRQYFDMYSELIIDPAQLDEFERNRIGAVVPVTMAEQYEWEIGDRIPIEGDIYIKADGNKLWEFELVGVYEAPDGTFLSSAFLFQYDYINEAISEPLKSTVSWFTVRVENPDEAAEVASRIDAKFENSRNPTRSATEAEFTRQFASQLGDIGLMMNAILSAVFFTILLLTGNTMSQAFRERIPELAVLKTFGFSDLTVSVLVLAESILLCSLGGALGIGLAVLISDAIAPQVEALLGTFVLSPAIIGSGMLLAVLLGVVVGLVPAIGAKRLQIVDALRE
;
A
#
# COMPACT_ATOMS: atom_id res chain seq x y z
N MET A 1 -38.45 -13.84 28.44
CA MET A 1 -38.13 -14.12 27.03
C MET A 1 -36.76 -13.50 26.70
N ASN A 2 -35.85 -14.27 26.19
CA ASN A 2 -34.48 -13.77 25.95
C ASN A 2 -34.51 -12.84 24.73
N LYS A 3 -34.29 -11.52 24.95
CA LYS A 3 -34.35 -10.47 23.87
C LYS A 3 -33.39 -10.75 22.72
N VAL A 4 -32.23 -11.35 23.00
CA VAL A 4 -31.23 -11.72 22.02
C VAL A 4 -31.73 -12.85 21.11
N ALA A 5 -32.36 -13.86 21.65
CA ALA A 5 -32.96 -14.96 20.89
C ALA A 5 -34.06 -14.47 19.91
N LEU A 6 -34.83 -13.44 20.32
CA LEU A 6 -35.81 -12.79 19.46
C LEU A 6 -35.18 -12.08 18.27
N VAL A 7 -34.11 -11.31 18.46
CA VAL A 7 -33.39 -10.60 17.39
C VAL A 7 -32.84 -11.62 16.41
N TRP A 8 -32.19 -12.69 16.90
CA TRP A 8 -31.62 -13.74 16.07
C TRP A 8 -32.65 -14.50 15.23
N SER A 9 -33.74 -14.92 15.86
CA SER A 9 -34.86 -15.61 15.18
C SER A 9 -35.50 -14.75 14.10
N ASN A 10 -35.62 -13.44 14.34
CA ASN A 10 -36.21 -12.49 13.41
C ASN A 10 -35.33 -12.25 12.19
N LEU A 11 -34.02 -12.20 12.40
CA LEU A 11 -33.03 -11.93 11.34
C LEU A 11 -33.12 -13.01 10.24
N PHE A 12 -33.31 -14.28 10.61
CA PHE A 12 -33.30 -15.42 9.68
C PHE A 12 -34.68 -15.84 9.17
N ARG A 13 -35.71 -15.09 9.46
CA ARG A 13 -37.07 -15.43 9.04
C ARG A 13 -37.27 -15.31 7.51
N ARG A 14 -36.65 -14.29 6.88
CA ARG A 14 -36.60 -14.14 5.39
C ARG A 14 -35.20 -14.36 4.89
N LYS A 15 -34.77 -15.61 4.82
CA LYS A 15 -33.41 -16.05 4.56
C LYS A 15 -32.77 -15.39 3.35
N VAL A 16 -33.49 -15.29 2.22
CA VAL A 16 -32.95 -14.72 0.96
C VAL A 16 -32.58 -13.24 1.13
N ARG A 17 -33.48 -12.44 1.71
CA ARG A 17 -33.23 -11.00 1.92
C ARG A 17 -32.06 -10.77 2.88
N THR A 18 -32.08 -11.46 4.03
CA THR A 18 -31.03 -11.36 5.03
C THR A 18 -29.68 -11.76 4.45
N PHE A 19 -29.65 -12.86 3.69
CA PHE A 19 -28.41 -13.32 3.01
C PHE A 19 -27.89 -12.29 2.01
N LEU A 20 -28.76 -11.75 1.13
CA LEU A 20 -28.36 -10.75 0.14
C LEU A 20 -27.85 -9.46 0.80
N THR A 21 -28.52 -8.99 1.87
CA THR A 21 -28.09 -7.80 2.59
C THR A 21 -26.77 -8.06 3.33
N LEU A 22 -26.64 -9.20 4.01
CA LEU A 22 -25.40 -9.60 4.67
C LEU A 22 -24.25 -9.71 3.68
N PHE A 23 -24.49 -10.33 2.51
CA PHE A 23 -23.50 -10.47 1.45
C PHE A 23 -23.06 -9.11 0.88
N SER A 24 -24.01 -8.19 0.68
CA SER A 24 -23.69 -6.83 0.21
C SER A 24 -22.82 -6.07 1.23
N VAL A 25 -23.14 -6.17 2.52
CA VAL A 25 -22.34 -5.57 3.60
C VAL A 25 -20.96 -6.25 3.68
N LEU A 26 -20.90 -7.57 3.57
CA LEU A 26 -19.65 -8.33 3.54
C LEU A 26 -18.73 -7.83 2.44
N VAL A 27 -19.23 -7.73 1.18
CA VAL A 27 -18.44 -7.25 0.04
C VAL A 27 -17.95 -5.81 0.24
N ALA A 28 -18.79 -4.93 0.80
CA ALA A 28 -18.39 -3.55 1.07
C ALA A 28 -17.25 -3.46 2.09
N PHE A 29 -17.32 -4.25 3.18
CA PHE A 29 -16.25 -4.27 4.20
C PHE A 29 -15.01 -5.06 3.78
N LEU A 30 -15.15 -6.05 2.91
CA LEU A 30 -14.03 -6.69 2.22
C LEU A 30 -13.24 -5.66 1.38
N LEU A 31 -13.95 -4.91 0.52
CA LEU A 31 -13.33 -3.86 -0.28
C LEU A 31 -12.71 -2.76 0.60
N PHE A 32 -13.40 -2.34 1.67
CA PHE A 32 -12.85 -1.38 2.63
C PHE A 32 -11.50 -1.86 3.18
N ALA A 33 -11.46 -3.09 3.69
CA ALA A 33 -10.26 -3.62 4.32
C ALA A 33 -9.10 -3.73 3.31
N LEU A 34 -9.34 -4.28 2.11
CA LEU A 34 -8.31 -4.41 1.08
C LEU A 34 -7.81 -3.06 0.56
N LEU A 35 -8.71 -2.11 0.26
CA LEU A 35 -8.32 -0.78 -0.22
C LEU A 35 -7.56 0.01 0.85
N ARG A 36 -7.96 -0.08 2.12
CA ARG A 36 -7.23 0.55 3.23
C ARG A 36 -5.87 -0.10 3.47
N THR A 37 -5.75 -1.40 3.26
CA THR A 37 -4.46 -2.10 3.32
C THR A 37 -3.53 -1.60 2.21
N ILE A 38 -4.01 -1.46 0.98
CA ILE A 38 -3.23 -0.86 -0.12
C ILE A 38 -2.73 0.54 0.26
N VAL A 39 -3.61 1.42 0.74
CA VAL A 39 -3.21 2.78 1.16
C VAL A 39 -2.18 2.74 2.28
N SER A 40 -2.38 1.89 3.31
CA SER A 40 -1.44 1.79 4.42
C SER A 40 -0.08 1.20 4.03
N SER A 41 -0.03 0.34 3.02
CA SER A 41 1.25 -0.19 2.49
C SER A 41 2.07 0.92 1.84
N PHE A 42 1.43 1.83 1.10
CA PHE A 42 2.11 3.01 0.54
C PHE A 42 2.55 4.01 1.63
N GLU A 43 1.77 4.17 2.71
CA GLU A 43 2.09 5.08 3.82
C GLU A 43 3.16 4.49 4.76
N GLY A 44 3.12 3.18 5.01
CA GLY A 44 3.97 2.48 5.98
C GLY A 44 5.42 2.33 5.54
N GLY A 45 5.71 2.25 4.23
CA GLY A 45 7.07 2.21 3.70
C GLY A 45 7.88 3.49 3.97
N VAL A 46 7.23 4.55 4.45
CA VAL A 46 7.84 5.87 4.71
C VAL A 46 8.44 5.99 6.12
N GLU A 47 8.01 5.19 7.10
CA GLU A 47 8.42 5.36 8.50
C GLU A 47 9.73 4.63 8.90
N LEU A 48 10.23 3.71 8.06
CA LEU A 48 11.38 2.85 8.39
C LEU A 48 12.70 3.31 7.78
N VAL A 49 12.77 4.51 7.22
CA VAL A 49 13.88 4.92 6.36
C VAL A 49 14.80 5.92 7.05
N GLY A 50 16.11 5.85 6.72
CA GLY A 50 17.19 6.55 7.37
C GLY A 50 16.97 8.05 7.55
N VAL A 51 17.04 8.47 8.81
CA VAL A 51 16.85 9.86 9.23
C VAL A 51 17.98 10.76 8.75
N ASP A 52 19.13 10.16 8.40
CA ASP A 52 20.38 10.79 7.99
C ASP A 52 20.57 10.85 6.46
N ARG A 53 19.55 10.44 5.68
CA ARG A 53 19.64 10.37 4.21
C ARG A 53 18.72 11.36 3.51
N LEU A 54 19.27 11.98 2.47
CA LEU A 54 18.56 12.83 1.52
C LEU A 54 18.58 12.16 0.13
N ASN A 55 17.47 12.24 -0.57
CA ASN A 55 17.40 11.93 -1.99
C ASN A 55 17.47 13.21 -2.81
N VAL A 56 18.44 13.30 -3.71
CA VAL A 56 18.64 14.40 -4.65
C VAL A 56 18.17 13.96 -6.02
N SER A 57 17.02 14.47 -6.43
CA SER A 57 16.35 14.13 -7.69
C SER A 57 16.27 15.33 -8.63
N PRO A 58 15.93 15.13 -9.91
CA PRO A 58 15.67 16.24 -10.83
C PRO A 58 14.50 17.10 -10.33
N LYS A 59 14.61 18.43 -10.46
CA LYS A 59 13.64 19.39 -9.90
C LYS A 59 12.25 19.32 -10.54
N TYR A 60 12.15 19.02 -11.82
CA TYR A 60 10.91 19.14 -12.59
C TYR A 60 10.24 17.82 -12.92
N SER A 61 11.02 16.80 -13.21
CA SER A 61 10.48 15.48 -13.57
C SER A 61 11.42 14.39 -13.12
N ILE A 62 10.91 13.40 -12.42
CA ILE A 62 11.69 12.23 -11.95
C ILE A 62 12.20 11.36 -13.09
N ILE A 63 11.66 11.53 -14.31
CA ILE A 63 12.07 10.80 -15.51
C ILE A 63 13.31 11.44 -16.15
N ASP A 64 13.57 12.72 -15.88
CA ASP A 64 14.74 13.41 -16.41
C ASP A 64 16.01 12.89 -15.70
N PRO A 65 17.04 12.45 -16.44
CA PRO A 65 18.24 11.95 -15.79
C PRO A 65 19.12 13.10 -15.29
N LEU A 66 19.82 12.86 -14.17
CA LEU A 66 20.87 13.72 -13.67
C LEU A 66 22.24 13.28 -14.22
N PRO A 67 23.14 14.20 -14.58
CA PRO A 67 24.51 13.85 -14.95
C PRO A 67 25.25 13.23 -13.76
N LEU A 68 25.98 12.14 -13.99
CA LEU A 68 26.82 11.50 -12.97
C LEU A 68 27.86 12.47 -12.40
N SER A 69 28.29 13.49 -13.16
CA SER A 69 29.22 14.54 -12.72
C SER A 69 28.73 15.32 -11.50
N HIS A 70 27.41 15.42 -11.28
CA HIS A 70 26.85 16.08 -10.10
C HIS A 70 27.30 15.42 -8.79
N MET A 71 27.69 14.14 -8.83
CA MET A 71 28.17 13.40 -7.66
C MET A 71 29.33 14.11 -6.94
N ASN A 72 30.34 14.51 -7.67
CA ASN A 72 31.50 15.20 -7.10
C ASN A 72 31.16 16.60 -6.55
N GLU A 73 30.24 17.27 -7.24
CA GLU A 73 29.78 18.58 -6.82
C GLU A 73 28.94 18.51 -5.54
N ILE A 74 28.07 17.51 -5.40
CA ILE A 74 27.27 17.25 -4.19
C ILE A 74 28.20 16.89 -3.02
N LEU A 75 29.19 16.00 -3.24
CA LEU A 75 30.17 15.65 -2.22
C LEU A 75 30.97 16.86 -1.66
N SER A 76 31.09 17.93 -2.44
CA SER A 76 31.78 19.15 -2.01
C SER A 76 30.90 20.09 -1.17
N VAL A 77 29.63 19.78 -0.96
CA VAL A 77 28.71 20.59 -0.13
C VAL A 77 28.96 20.29 1.34
N GLU A 78 29.07 21.35 2.15
CA GLU A 78 29.27 21.25 3.57
C GLU A 78 28.11 20.52 4.25
N GLY A 79 28.43 19.53 5.10
CA GLY A 79 27.47 18.67 5.80
C GLY A 79 27.13 17.37 5.06
N VAL A 80 27.74 17.12 3.89
CA VAL A 80 27.62 15.86 3.16
C VAL A 80 28.76 14.92 3.55
N SER A 81 28.43 13.74 4.08
CA SER A 81 29.40 12.72 4.51
C SER A 81 29.55 11.55 3.51
N GLY A 82 28.55 11.32 2.66
CA GLY A 82 28.58 10.24 1.67
C GLY A 82 27.54 10.42 0.58
N ILE A 83 27.75 9.71 -0.54
CA ILE A 83 26.82 9.72 -1.67
C ILE A 83 26.83 8.38 -2.36
N ALA A 84 25.64 7.93 -2.79
CA ALA A 84 25.46 6.79 -3.68
C ALA A 84 24.53 7.18 -4.82
N GLN A 85 24.83 6.71 -6.02
CA GLN A 85 24.00 6.92 -7.19
C GLN A 85 23.01 5.77 -7.37
N GLN A 86 21.83 6.06 -7.89
CA GLN A 86 20.80 5.07 -8.20
C GLN A 86 20.07 5.43 -9.48
N SER A 87 19.63 4.40 -10.19
CA SER A 87 18.78 4.58 -11.36
C SER A 87 17.68 3.55 -11.39
N TRP A 88 16.54 3.95 -11.89
CA TRP A 88 15.44 3.02 -12.15
C TRP A 88 15.68 2.33 -13.49
N PHE A 89 15.86 1.01 -13.46
CA PHE A 89 16.17 0.26 -14.69
C PHE A 89 14.89 -0.12 -15.48
N GLY A 90 13.80 -0.39 -14.80
CA GLY A 90 12.59 -0.95 -15.41
C GLY A 90 12.78 -2.40 -15.85
N GLY A 91 11.95 -2.84 -16.80
CA GLY A 91 12.04 -4.16 -17.40
C GLY A 91 11.41 -5.29 -16.62
N SER A 92 11.38 -6.49 -17.21
CA SER A 92 10.72 -7.68 -16.69
C SER A 92 11.62 -8.92 -16.74
N TYR A 93 11.33 -9.86 -15.84
CA TYR A 93 11.93 -11.18 -15.81
C TYR A 93 10.93 -12.20 -16.32
N GLN A 94 11.20 -12.84 -17.47
CA GLN A 94 10.37 -13.85 -18.14
C GLN A 94 8.94 -13.35 -18.47
N ASP A 95 8.11 -13.04 -17.47
CA ASP A 95 6.75 -12.56 -17.62
C ASP A 95 6.62 -11.15 -17.02
N PRO A 96 5.89 -10.22 -17.66
CA PRO A 96 5.62 -8.88 -17.11
C PRO A 96 5.01 -8.87 -15.71
N ILE A 97 4.36 -9.96 -15.29
CA ILE A 97 3.80 -10.10 -13.95
C ILE A 97 4.91 -10.28 -12.89
N ASN A 98 6.09 -10.77 -13.27
CA ASN A 98 7.25 -10.91 -12.39
C ASN A 98 7.96 -9.55 -12.25
N PHE A 99 7.29 -8.65 -11.55
CA PHE A 99 7.82 -7.32 -11.29
C PHE A 99 8.58 -7.31 -9.96
N PHE A 100 9.80 -6.79 -10.00
CA PHE A 100 10.59 -6.40 -8.84
C PHE A 100 11.44 -5.18 -9.20
N PRO A 101 11.75 -4.29 -8.23
CA PRO A 101 12.61 -3.14 -8.45
C PRO A 101 14.02 -3.56 -8.88
N LYS A 102 14.58 -2.87 -9.84
CA LYS A 102 15.90 -3.16 -10.43
C LYS A 102 16.74 -1.90 -10.45
N PHE A 103 17.91 -1.94 -9.79
CA PHE A 103 18.77 -0.77 -9.66
C PHE A 103 20.20 -1.09 -10.07
N PRO A 104 20.73 -0.39 -11.09
CA PRO A 104 22.16 -0.30 -11.33
C PRO A 104 22.80 0.56 -10.23
N VAL A 105 23.76 0.02 -9.51
CA VAL A 105 24.42 0.65 -8.37
C VAL A 105 25.94 0.51 -8.47
N GLN A 106 26.67 1.34 -7.71
CA GLN A 106 28.08 1.10 -7.40
C GLN A 106 28.13 0.26 -6.11
N PRO A 107 28.58 -1.00 -6.15
CA PRO A 107 28.39 -1.96 -5.08
C PRO A 107 28.79 -1.44 -3.69
N ARG A 108 30.05 -1.08 -3.52
CA ARG A 108 30.58 -0.67 -2.23
C ARG A 108 29.91 0.60 -1.70
N GLN A 109 29.74 1.61 -2.55
CA GLN A 109 29.09 2.87 -2.17
C GLN A 109 27.64 2.66 -1.76
N TYR A 110 26.94 1.71 -2.41
CA TYR A 110 25.55 1.41 -2.09
C TYR A 110 25.41 0.72 -0.75
N PHE A 111 26.21 -0.32 -0.48
CA PHE A 111 26.19 -1.02 0.80
C PHE A 111 26.75 -0.16 1.96
N ASP A 112 27.69 0.74 1.69
CA ASP A 112 28.13 1.72 2.67
C ASP A 112 27.03 2.75 2.98
N MET A 113 26.20 3.13 1.98
CA MET A 113 25.08 4.05 2.16
C MET A 113 23.92 3.41 2.92
N TYR A 114 23.61 2.16 2.63
CA TYR A 114 22.53 1.39 3.23
C TYR A 114 23.09 0.32 4.18
N SER A 115 23.60 0.77 5.32
CA SER A 115 24.25 -0.10 6.34
C SER A 115 23.31 -1.12 6.97
N GLU A 116 22.00 -0.97 6.79
CA GLU A 116 20.97 -1.93 7.16
C GLU A 116 20.91 -3.16 6.24
N LEU A 117 21.56 -3.10 5.07
CA LEU A 117 21.71 -4.25 4.18
C LEU A 117 22.91 -5.08 4.61
N ILE A 118 22.67 -6.34 4.92
CA ILE A 118 23.71 -7.26 5.37
C ILE A 118 24.05 -8.23 4.25
N ILE A 119 25.29 -8.18 3.77
CA ILE A 119 25.83 -9.07 2.74
C ILE A 119 27.14 -9.68 3.25
N ASP A 120 27.42 -10.92 2.85
CA ASP A 120 28.72 -11.55 3.11
C ASP A 120 29.84 -10.73 2.42
N PRO A 121 30.93 -10.34 3.13
CA PRO A 121 32.00 -9.54 2.54
C PRO A 121 32.63 -10.17 1.30
N ALA A 122 32.74 -11.49 1.20
CA ALA A 122 33.28 -12.16 0.03
C ALA A 122 32.34 -12.05 -1.18
N GLN A 123 31.02 -12.07 -0.96
CA GLN A 123 30.02 -11.85 -1.99
C GLN A 123 30.00 -10.39 -2.46
N LEU A 124 30.18 -9.43 -1.54
CA LEU A 124 30.31 -8.01 -1.90
C LEU A 124 31.57 -7.76 -2.75
N ASP A 125 32.69 -8.36 -2.37
CA ASP A 125 33.93 -8.29 -3.16
C ASP A 125 33.78 -8.92 -4.55
N GLU A 126 33.02 -10.02 -4.66
CA GLU A 126 32.71 -10.61 -5.97
C GLU A 126 31.75 -9.74 -6.77
N PHE A 127 30.75 -9.16 -6.11
CA PHE A 127 29.83 -8.21 -6.74
C PHE A 127 30.57 -6.98 -7.31
N GLU A 128 31.60 -6.49 -6.62
CA GLU A 128 32.44 -5.38 -7.10
C GLU A 128 33.30 -5.78 -8.31
N ARG A 129 33.82 -7.00 -8.32
CA ARG A 129 34.71 -7.51 -9.38
C ARG A 129 33.99 -8.02 -10.64
N ASN A 130 32.83 -8.64 -10.45
CA ASN A 130 32.07 -9.25 -11.54
C ASN A 130 31.18 -8.21 -12.23
N ARG A 131 31.53 -7.86 -13.44
CA ARG A 131 30.86 -6.81 -14.19
C ARG A 131 29.40 -7.05 -14.47
N ILE A 132 29.02 -8.30 -14.72
CA ILE A 132 27.62 -8.72 -14.91
C ILE A 132 26.99 -9.21 -13.60
N GLY A 133 27.72 -9.05 -12.49
CA GLY A 133 27.28 -9.47 -11.17
C GLY A 133 26.01 -8.78 -10.73
N ALA A 134 25.15 -9.56 -10.08
CA ALA A 134 23.95 -9.09 -9.40
C ALA A 134 23.85 -9.71 -8.01
N VAL A 135 23.22 -8.99 -7.11
CA VAL A 135 22.86 -9.49 -5.78
C VAL A 135 21.38 -9.22 -5.51
N VAL A 136 20.74 -10.13 -4.78
CA VAL A 136 19.30 -10.09 -4.50
C VAL A 136 19.04 -10.36 -3.02
N PRO A 137 17.88 -9.98 -2.47
CA PRO A 137 17.47 -10.41 -1.14
C PRO A 137 17.36 -11.94 -1.08
N VAL A 138 17.67 -12.53 0.08
CA VAL A 138 17.53 -13.98 0.33
C VAL A 138 16.12 -14.46 -0.05
N THR A 139 15.08 -13.72 0.34
CA THR A 139 13.68 -14.02 0.04
C THR A 139 13.38 -14.09 -1.45
N MET A 140 14.02 -13.23 -2.26
CA MET A 140 13.86 -13.24 -3.71
C MET A 140 14.56 -14.44 -4.35
N ALA A 141 15.75 -14.80 -3.88
CA ALA A 141 16.46 -15.98 -4.35
C ALA A 141 15.65 -17.26 -4.08
N GLU A 142 15.06 -17.37 -2.89
CA GLU A 142 14.16 -18.49 -2.53
C GLU A 142 12.89 -18.51 -3.38
N GLN A 143 12.26 -17.35 -3.62
CA GLN A 143 11.03 -17.24 -4.40
C GLN A 143 11.18 -17.69 -5.86
N TYR A 144 12.32 -17.36 -6.47
CA TYR A 144 12.61 -17.69 -7.88
C TYR A 144 13.49 -18.93 -8.03
N GLU A 145 13.81 -19.61 -6.93
CA GLU A 145 14.69 -20.78 -6.88
C GLU A 145 16.06 -20.52 -7.54
N TRP A 146 16.63 -19.31 -7.30
CA TRP A 146 17.93 -18.93 -7.85
C TRP A 146 19.08 -19.35 -6.93
N GLU A 147 20.14 -19.88 -7.53
CA GLU A 147 21.39 -20.24 -6.86
C GLU A 147 22.53 -19.30 -7.30
N ILE A 148 23.53 -19.12 -6.42
CA ILE A 148 24.74 -18.33 -6.77
C ILE A 148 25.43 -18.98 -7.97
N GLY A 149 25.68 -18.20 -9.01
CA GLY A 149 26.22 -18.62 -10.31
C GLY A 149 25.18 -18.70 -11.42
N ASP A 150 23.89 -18.59 -11.11
CA ASP A 150 22.82 -18.63 -12.10
C ASP A 150 22.84 -17.38 -13.01
N ARG A 151 22.46 -17.60 -14.26
CA ARG A 151 22.26 -16.54 -15.25
C ARG A 151 20.81 -16.07 -15.26
N ILE A 152 20.61 -14.79 -14.95
CA ILE A 152 19.28 -14.17 -14.85
C ILE A 152 19.08 -13.20 -16.03
N PRO A 153 18.26 -13.59 -17.03
CA PRO A 153 17.96 -12.71 -18.15
C PRO A 153 16.86 -11.71 -17.78
N ILE A 154 17.11 -10.41 -17.97
CA ILE A 154 16.15 -9.32 -17.76
C ILE A 154 15.94 -8.60 -19.09
N GLU A 155 14.69 -8.42 -19.50
CA GLU A 155 14.36 -7.58 -20.66
C GLU A 155 14.18 -6.13 -20.19
N GLY A 156 15.06 -5.22 -20.63
CA GLY A 156 15.07 -3.82 -20.24
C GLY A 156 14.07 -2.99 -21.05
N ASP A 157 13.33 -2.12 -20.36
CA ASP A 157 12.37 -1.21 -20.99
C ASP A 157 12.97 0.17 -21.25
N ILE A 158 13.76 0.67 -20.29
CA ILE A 158 14.36 2.01 -20.33
C ILE A 158 15.74 1.98 -20.95
N TYR A 159 16.56 1.04 -20.50
CA TYR A 159 17.94 0.91 -20.95
C TYR A 159 18.03 -0.14 -22.06
N ILE A 160 18.32 0.34 -23.26
CA ILE A 160 18.52 -0.48 -24.47
C ILE A 160 19.99 -0.41 -24.83
N LYS A 161 20.61 -1.56 -25.12
CA LYS A 161 22.02 -1.61 -25.55
C LYS A 161 22.21 -0.86 -26.84
N ALA A 162 23.43 -0.36 -27.10
CA ALA A 162 23.78 0.41 -28.30
C ALA A 162 23.53 -0.35 -29.62
N ASP A 163 23.51 -1.69 -29.55
CA ASP A 163 23.20 -2.58 -30.69
C ASP A 163 21.68 -2.81 -30.88
N GLY A 164 20.85 -2.19 -30.06
CA GLY A 164 19.38 -2.34 -30.09
C GLY A 164 18.84 -3.54 -29.29
N ASN A 165 19.70 -4.35 -28.67
CA ASN A 165 19.26 -5.48 -27.86
C ASN A 165 18.72 -5.01 -26.51
N LYS A 166 17.56 -5.55 -26.11
CA LYS A 166 16.91 -5.27 -24.84
C LYS A 166 17.23 -6.31 -23.76
N LEU A 167 17.81 -7.45 -24.16
CA LEU A 167 18.09 -8.54 -23.22
C LEU A 167 19.43 -8.26 -22.51
N TRP A 168 19.33 -8.23 -21.17
CA TRP A 168 20.46 -8.10 -20.26
C TRP A 168 20.61 -9.41 -19.48
N GLU A 169 21.83 -9.91 -19.43
CA GLU A 169 22.16 -11.12 -18.66
C GLU A 169 22.98 -10.73 -17.44
N PHE A 170 22.52 -11.15 -16.28
CA PHE A 170 23.19 -10.95 -15.01
C PHE A 170 23.58 -12.31 -14.42
N GLU A 171 24.65 -12.36 -13.65
CA GLU A 171 25.07 -13.52 -12.89
C GLU A 171 24.82 -13.26 -11.40
N LEU A 172 24.08 -14.13 -10.73
CA LEU A 172 23.86 -14.01 -9.31
C LEU A 172 25.14 -14.34 -8.55
N VAL A 173 25.76 -13.33 -7.93
CA VAL A 173 27.05 -13.48 -7.23
C VAL A 173 26.91 -13.40 -5.71
N GLY A 174 25.73 -13.05 -5.21
CA GLY A 174 25.48 -12.98 -3.78
C GLY A 174 24.03 -12.75 -3.43
N VAL A 175 23.75 -12.95 -2.14
CA VAL A 175 22.45 -12.65 -1.55
C VAL A 175 22.65 -11.75 -0.33
N TYR A 176 21.68 -10.88 -0.04
CA TYR A 176 21.72 -9.98 1.08
C TYR A 176 20.44 -10.06 1.93
N GLU A 177 20.56 -9.70 3.19
CA GLU A 177 19.42 -9.51 4.09
C GLU A 177 19.08 -8.02 4.14
N ALA A 178 17.78 -7.71 4.14
CA ALA A 178 17.26 -6.36 4.28
C ALA A 178 16.13 -6.35 5.31
N PRO A 179 15.87 -5.21 5.99
CA PRO A 179 14.74 -5.08 6.89
C PRO A 179 13.41 -5.33 6.15
N ASP A 180 12.55 -6.14 6.77
CA ASP A 180 11.23 -6.44 6.22
C ASP A 180 10.40 -5.17 6.00
N GLY A 181 9.61 -5.16 4.93
CA GLY A 181 8.71 -4.06 4.61
C GLY A 181 9.36 -2.81 4.05
N THR A 182 10.66 -2.85 3.77
CA THR A 182 11.36 -1.80 3.04
C THR A 182 11.39 -2.12 1.53
N PHE A 183 11.48 -1.09 0.72
CA PHE A 183 11.68 -1.24 -0.73
C PHE A 183 12.97 -2.02 -1.08
N LEU A 184 13.94 -1.99 -0.18
CA LEU A 184 15.21 -2.69 -0.29
C LEU A 184 15.08 -4.20 -0.13
N SER A 185 14.02 -4.69 0.55
CA SER A 185 13.77 -6.12 0.74
C SER A 185 13.30 -6.85 -0.53
N SER A 186 13.08 -6.13 -1.63
CA SER A 186 12.66 -6.69 -2.92
C SER A 186 13.49 -6.19 -4.11
N ALA A 187 14.64 -5.56 -3.87
CA ALA A 187 15.43 -4.93 -4.93
C ALA A 187 16.47 -5.89 -5.55
N PHE A 188 16.49 -5.96 -6.87
CA PHE A 188 17.55 -6.61 -7.66
C PHE A 188 18.65 -5.58 -7.93
N LEU A 189 19.82 -5.75 -7.35
CA LEU A 189 20.95 -4.83 -7.45
C LEU A 189 22.02 -5.40 -8.41
N PHE A 190 22.52 -4.58 -9.29
CA PHE A 190 23.55 -4.97 -10.25
C PHE A 190 24.48 -3.79 -10.61
N GLN A 191 25.58 -4.09 -11.28
CA GLN A 191 26.63 -3.14 -11.59
C GLN A 191 26.18 -2.02 -12.53
N TYR A 192 26.30 -0.76 -12.10
CA TYR A 192 26.02 0.42 -12.92
C TYR A 192 26.94 0.49 -14.15
N ASP A 193 28.21 0.16 -14.00
CA ASP A 193 29.18 0.25 -15.08
C ASP A 193 28.86 -0.68 -16.24
N TYR A 194 28.27 -1.85 -15.97
CA TYR A 194 27.80 -2.76 -17.01
C TYR A 194 26.76 -2.12 -17.93
N ILE A 195 25.81 -1.42 -17.32
CA ILE A 195 24.77 -0.72 -18.09
C ILE A 195 25.35 0.48 -18.80
N ASN A 196 26.09 1.33 -18.07
CA ASN A 196 26.62 2.58 -18.59
C ASN A 196 27.56 2.42 -19.80
N GLU A 197 28.31 1.31 -19.88
CA GLU A 197 29.16 1.05 -21.03
C GLU A 197 28.42 0.50 -22.24
N ALA A 198 27.34 -0.27 -22.01
CA ALA A 198 26.63 -0.93 -23.09
C ALA A 198 25.57 -0.06 -23.78
N ILE A 199 25.12 1.04 -23.12
CA ILE A 199 24.12 1.97 -23.65
C ILE A 199 24.78 3.09 -24.48
N SER A 200 23.94 3.81 -25.27
CA SER A 200 24.32 5.00 -26.01
C SER A 200 23.77 6.29 -25.41
N GLU A 201 24.22 7.44 -25.90
CA GLU A 201 23.60 8.72 -25.58
C GLU A 201 22.10 8.72 -25.92
N PRO A 202 21.21 9.42 -25.14
CA PRO A 202 21.58 10.43 -24.12
C PRO A 202 21.68 9.90 -22.68
N LEU A 203 21.44 8.62 -22.43
CA LEU A 203 21.38 8.05 -21.08
C LEU A 203 22.75 7.70 -20.48
N LYS A 204 23.82 7.72 -21.30
CA LYS A 204 25.19 7.42 -20.87
C LYS A 204 25.66 8.44 -19.84
N SER A 205 26.32 7.97 -18.78
CA SER A 205 26.82 8.78 -17.66
C SER A 205 25.75 9.63 -16.97
N THR A 206 24.53 9.08 -16.90
CA THR A 206 23.42 9.67 -16.17
C THR A 206 22.89 8.71 -15.10
N VAL A 207 22.17 9.27 -14.13
CA VAL A 207 21.51 8.54 -13.04
C VAL A 207 20.13 9.14 -12.78
N SER A 208 19.23 8.38 -12.16
CA SER A 208 17.90 8.89 -11.84
C SER A 208 17.91 9.80 -10.62
N TRP A 209 18.68 9.45 -9.58
CA TRP A 209 18.85 10.27 -8.37
C TRP A 209 20.14 9.88 -7.63
N PHE A 210 20.51 10.72 -6.67
CA PHE A 210 21.55 10.41 -5.70
C PHE A 210 20.95 10.29 -4.31
N THR A 211 21.42 9.32 -3.53
CA THR A 211 21.20 9.26 -2.08
C THR A 211 22.42 9.83 -1.39
N VAL A 212 22.20 10.79 -0.52
CA VAL A 212 23.23 11.57 0.16
C VAL A 212 23.12 11.37 1.64
N ARG A 213 24.21 10.99 2.32
CA ARG A 213 24.25 10.93 3.79
C ARG A 213 24.70 12.28 4.32
N VAL A 214 23.96 12.80 5.29
CA VAL A 214 24.33 14.03 6.01
C VAL A 214 25.11 13.69 7.27
N GLU A 215 26.04 14.58 7.68
CA GLU A 215 26.81 14.42 8.90
C GLU A 215 25.93 14.56 10.15
N ASN A 216 24.98 15.49 10.11
CA ASN A 216 24.04 15.76 11.19
C ASN A 216 22.60 15.72 10.65
N PRO A 217 21.77 14.75 11.09
CA PRO A 217 20.37 14.65 10.66
C PRO A 217 19.53 15.91 10.95
N ASP A 218 19.83 16.64 12.02
CA ASP A 218 19.10 17.86 12.38
C ASP A 218 19.33 19.00 11.36
N GLU A 219 20.40 18.95 10.59
CA GLU A 219 20.76 19.92 9.55
C GLU A 219 20.34 19.45 8.15
N ALA A 220 19.66 18.32 8.02
CA ALA A 220 19.31 17.72 6.72
C ALA A 220 18.58 18.70 5.79
N ALA A 221 17.63 19.50 6.31
CA ALA A 221 16.91 20.48 5.53
C ALA A 221 17.80 21.61 5.02
N GLU A 222 18.81 22.01 5.80
CA GLU A 222 19.75 23.06 5.41
C GLU A 222 20.76 22.54 4.37
N VAL A 223 21.26 21.32 4.54
CA VAL A 223 22.10 20.64 3.55
C VAL A 223 21.35 20.45 2.23
N ALA A 224 20.08 20.02 2.27
CA ALA A 224 19.22 19.92 1.09
C ALA A 224 19.12 21.25 0.34
N SER A 225 18.88 22.34 1.09
CA SER A 225 18.81 23.71 0.50
C SER A 225 20.15 24.15 -0.12
N ARG A 226 21.31 23.83 0.51
CA ARG A 226 22.64 24.14 -0.03
C ARG A 226 22.90 23.36 -1.34
N ILE A 227 22.51 22.08 -1.40
CA ILE A 227 22.62 21.27 -2.61
C ILE A 227 21.79 21.91 -3.74
N ASP A 228 20.51 22.19 -3.47
CA ASP A 228 19.60 22.72 -4.49
C ASP A 228 20.02 24.10 -4.98
N ALA A 229 20.50 24.98 -4.08
CA ALA A 229 21.02 26.29 -4.45
C ALA A 229 22.25 26.20 -5.40
N LYS A 230 23.10 25.18 -5.23
CA LYS A 230 24.25 24.96 -6.09
C LYS A 230 23.86 24.64 -7.54
N PHE A 231 22.74 23.93 -7.73
CA PHE A 231 22.26 23.51 -9.05
C PHE A 231 21.10 24.36 -9.58
N GLU A 232 20.64 25.39 -8.88
CA GLU A 232 19.44 26.17 -9.24
C GLU A 232 19.54 26.77 -10.65
N ASN A 233 20.71 27.27 -11.03
CA ASN A 233 20.98 27.88 -12.33
C ASN A 233 21.70 26.91 -13.29
N SER A 234 21.77 25.62 -12.98
CA SER A 234 22.36 24.60 -13.84
C SER A 234 21.36 24.15 -14.92
N ARG A 235 21.86 23.40 -15.91
CA ARG A 235 21.01 22.78 -16.93
C ARG A 235 20.12 21.69 -16.36
N ASN A 236 20.54 21.06 -15.26
CA ASN A 236 19.85 19.98 -14.57
C ASN A 236 19.67 20.36 -13.10
N PRO A 237 18.72 21.27 -12.77
CA PRO A 237 18.49 21.68 -11.40
C PRO A 237 17.94 20.52 -10.57
N THR A 238 18.33 20.49 -9.30
CA THR A 238 17.97 19.42 -8.37
C THR A 238 16.87 19.84 -7.41
N ARG A 239 16.24 18.84 -6.83
CA ARG A 239 15.39 18.94 -5.68
C ARG A 239 15.81 17.87 -4.67
N SER A 240 16.24 18.33 -3.51
CA SER A 240 16.68 17.49 -2.41
C SER A 240 15.58 17.37 -1.37
N ALA A 241 15.28 16.16 -0.93
CA ALA A 241 14.26 15.87 0.06
C ALA A 241 14.74 14.75 0.98
N THR A 242 14.20 14.66 2.19
CA THR A 242 14.41 13.48 3.03
C THR A 242 13.88 12.23 2.32
N GLU A 243 14.44 11.07 2.63
CA GLU A 243 14.02 9.81 2.01
C GLU A 243 12.50 9.57 2.19
N ALA A 244 11.96 9.90 3.36
CA ALA A 244 10.53 9.85 3.64
C ALA A 244 9.71 10.81 2.76
N GLU A 245 10.18 12.02 2.54
CA GLU A 245 9.51 13.00 1.68
C GLU A 245 9.60 12.62 0.20
N PHE A 246 10.76 12.12 -0.23
CA PHE A 246 10.97 11.58 -1.58
C PHE A 246 10.01 10.43 -1.88
N THR A 247 9.88 9.46 -0.96
CA THR A 247 8.96 8.32 -1.11
C THR A 247 7.51 8.78 -1.21
N ARG A 248 7.09 9.75 -0.38
CA ARG A 248 5.75 10.36 -0.49
C ARG A 248 5.53 11.06 -1.82
N GLN A 249 6.54 11.79 -2.29
CA GLN A 249 6.47 12.50 -3.56
C GLN A 249 6.44 11.53 -4.74
N PHE A 250 7.24 10.47 -4.72
CA PHE A 250 7.21 9.41 -5.71
C PHE A 250 5.83 8.75 -5.79
N ALA A 251 5.27 8.36 -4.64
CA ALA A 251 3.91 7.82 -4.57
C ALA A 251 2.86 8.80 -5.13
N SER A 252 2.99 10.10 -4.85
CA SER A 252 2.04 11.12 -5.35
C SER A 252 2.11 11.33 -6.87
N GLN A 253 3.23 11.03 -7.53
CA GLN A 253 3.35 11.09 -9.00
C GLN A 253 2.62 9.94 -9.71
N LEU A 254 2.40 8.83 -9.01
CA LEU A 254 1.53 7.75 -9.49
C LEU A 254 0.02 8.11 -9.42
N GLY A 255 -0.29 9.33 -9.02
CA GLY A 255 -1.61 9.85 -8.73
C GLY A 255 -1.85 9.91 -7.22
N ASP A 256 -2.82 10.71 -6.79
CA ASP A 256 -3.25 10.72 -5.38
C ASP A 256 -4.08 9.45 -5.11
N ILE A 257 -3.35 8.32 -4.95
CA ILE A 257 -3.93 7.00 -4.69
C ILE A 257 -4.83 7.05 -3.46
N GLY A 258 -4.40 7.77 -2.41
CA GLY A 258 -5.17 7.95 -1.20
C GLY A 258 -6.51 8.65 -1.47
N LEU A 259 -6.50 9.72 -2.24
CA LEU A 259 -7.73 10.44 -2.61
C LEU A 259 -8.63 9.58 -3.49
N MET A 260 -8.08 8.89 -4.50
CA MET A 260 -8.83 7.99 -5.36
C MET A 260 -9.46 6.85 -4.57
N MET A 261 -8.71 6.20 -3.69
CA MET A 261 -9.22 5.11 -2.84
C MET A 261 -10.28 5.61 -1.85
N ASN A 262 -10.10 6.79 -1.24
CA ASN A 262 -11.10 7.38 -0.36
C ASN A 262 -12.38 7.77 -1.13
N ALA A 263 -12.29 8.23 -2.37
CA ALA A 263 -13.44 8.50 -3.22
C ALA A 263 -14.22 7.21 -3.55
N ILE A 264 -13.52 6.14 -3.92
CA ILE A 264 -14.11 4.82 -4.17
C ILE A 264 -14.79 4.30 -2.90
N LEU A 265 -14.10 4.33 -1.76
CA LEU A 265 -14.65 3.90 -0.47
C LEU A 265 -15.91 4.71 -0.09
N SER A 266 -15.89 6.02 -0.28
CA SER A 266 -17.05 6.87 -0.02
C SER A 266 -18.24 6.51 -0.88
N ALA A 267 -18.03 6.24 -2.17
CA ALA A 267 -19.08 5.79 -3.09
C ALA A 267 -19.63 4.42 -2.70
N VAL A 268 -18.77 3.48 -2.31
CA VAL A 268 -19.18 2.15 -1.82
C VAL A 268 -20.00 2.27 -0.53
N PHE A 269 -19.53 3.05 0.46
CA PHE A 269 -20.27 3.26 1.71
C PHE A 269 -21.60 3.97 1.48
N PHE A 270 -21.65 4.96 0.60
CA PHE A 270 -22.91 5.61 0.24
C PHE A 270 -23.89 4.63 -0.40
N THR A 271 -23.44 3.82 -1.33
CA THR A 271 -24.28 2.81 -2.00
C THR A 271 -24.80 1.77 -1.01
N ILE A 272 -23.95 1.26 -0.13
CA ILE A 272 -24.37 0.24 0.85
C ILE A 272 -25.31 0.83 1.91
N LEU A 273 -25.13 2.10 2.28
CA LEU A 273 -26.04 2.81 3.19
C LEU A 273 -27.44 2.93 2.58
N LEU A 274 -27.55 3.33 1.30
CA LEU A 274 -28.83 3.41 0.60
C LEU A 274 -29.49 2.02 0.44
N LEU A 275 -28.71 1.02 0.03
CA LEU A 275 -29.21 -0.33 -0.20
C LEU A 275 -29.71 -0.95 1.13
N THR A 276 -28.87 -0.92 2.15
CA THR A 276 -29.21 -1.50 3.47
C THR A 276 -30.32 -0.71 4.15
N GLY A 277 -30.31 0.63 4.02
CA GLY A 277 -31.37 1.50 4.53
C GLY A 277 -32.72 1.20 3.91
N ASN A 278 -32.77 1.05 2.59
CA ASN A 278 -34.01 0.67 1.87
C ASN A 278 -34.50 -0.70 2.28
N THR A 279 -33.59 -1.69 2.35
CA THR A 279 -33.92 -3.07 2.77
C THR A 279 -34.44 -3.12 4.21
N MET A 280 -33.83 -2.38 5.14
CA MET A 280 -34.27 -2.31 6.53
C MET A 280 -35.62 -1.58 6.68
N SER A 281 -35.83 -0.50 5.90
CA SER A 281 -37.11 0.21 5.89
C SER A 281 -38.24 -0.68 5.34
N GLN A 282 -37.97 -1.50 4.34
CA GLN A 282 -38.91 -2.46 3.82
C GLN A 282 -39.19 -3.58 4.84
N ALA A 283 -38.13 -4.11 5.49
CA ALA A 283 -38.24 -5.10 6.55
C ALA A 283 -39.12 -4.60 7.71
N PHE A 284 -38.94 -3.33 8.10
CA PHE A 284 -39.75 -2.70 9.13
C PHE A 284 -41.24 -2.63 8.73
N ARG A 285 -41.55 -2.13 7.52
CA ARG A 285 -42.97 -2.04 7.06
C ARG A 285 -43.68 -3.38 7.07
N GLU A 286 -43.01 -4.44 6.63
CA GLU A 286 -43.61 -5.80 6.61
C GLU A 286 -43.88 -6.36 8.03
N ARG A 287 -43.24 -5.79 9.07
CA ARG A 287 -43.31 -6.26 10.44
C ARG A 287 -44.15 -5.34 11.34
N ILE A 288 -44.80 -4.32 10.78
CA ILE A 288 -45.66 -3.41 11.53
C ILE A 288 -46.72 -4.15 12.36
N PRO A 289 -47.45 -5.16 11.81
CA PRO A 289 -48.44 -5.89 12.60
C PRO A 289 -47.83 -6.66 13.77
N GLU A 290 -46.66 -7.29 13.57
CA GLU A 290 -45.97 -8.05 14.63
C GLU A 290 -45.48 -7.13 15.74
N LEU A 291 -44.93 -5.95 15.40
CA LEU A 291 -44.47 -4.96 16.36
C LEU A 291 -45.64 -4.35 17.16
N ALA A 292 -46.83 -4.21 16.53
CA ALA A 292 -48.04 -3.80 17.19
C ALA A 292 -48.48 -4.84 18.23
N VAL A 293 -48.45 -6.13 17.90
CA VAL A 293 -48.75 -7.24 18.83
C VAL A 293 -47.77 -7.23 20.01
N LEU A 294 -46.46 -6.99 19.80
CA LEU A 294 -45.52 -6.86 20.93
C LEU A 294 -45.88 -5.72 21.86
N LYS A 295 -46.36 -4.58 21.34
CA LYS A 295 -46.85 -3.47 22.17
C LYS A 295 -48.11 -3.81 22.93
N THR A 296 -49.02 -4.63 22.38
CA THR A 296 -50.21 -5.13 23.13
C THR A 296 -49.84 -6.07 24.27
N PHE A 297 -48.73 -6.80 24.17
CA PHE A 297 -48.15 -7.60 25.26
C PHE A 297 -47.38 -6.77 26.30
N GLY A 298 -47.41 -5.43 26.23
CA GLY A 298 -46.82 -4.54 27.24
C GLY A 298 -45.37 -4.15 27.00
N PHE A 299 -44.82 -4.43 25.82
CA PHE A 299 -43.49 -3.90 25.48
C PHE A 299 -43.57 -2.40 25.27
N SER A 300 -42.70 -1.63 25.95
CA SER A 300 -42.64 -0.18 25.77
C SER A 300 -42.15 0.21 24.39
N ASP A 301 -42.54 1.40 23.92
CA ASP A 301 -42.12 1.99 22.64
C ASP A 301 -40.60 2.02 22.47
N LEU A 302 -39.88 2.32 23.54
CA LEU A 302 -38.41 2.31 23.57
C LEU A 302 -37.86 0.88 23.37
N THR A 303 -38.47 -0.13 23.98
CA THR A 303 -38.01 -1.51 23.85
C THR A 303 -38.14 -2.01 22.40
N VAL A 304 -39.27 -1.71 21.75
CA VAL A 304 -39.52 -2.08 20.36
C VAL A 304 -38.54 -1.36 19.42
N SER A 305 -38.34 -0.06 19.66
CA SER A 305 -37.35 0.75 18.90
C SER A 305 -35.91 0.21 19.01
N VAL A 306 -35.49 -0.13 20.25
CA VAL A 306 -34.14 -0.70 20.50
C VAL A 306 -34.00 -2.09 19.87
N LEU A 307 -35.06 -2.91 19.84
CA LEU A 307 -35.00 -4.21 19.14
C LEU A 307 -34.76 -4.06 17.66
N VAL A 308 -35.43 -3.11 16.97
CA VAL A 308 -35.23 -2.82 15.54
C VAL A 308 -33.82 -2.29 15.29
N LEU A 309 -33.35 -1.38 16.14
CA LEU A 309 -32.00 -0.83 16.04
C LEU A 309 -30.92 -1.92 16.23
N ALA A 310 -31.09 -2.78 17.23
CA ALA A 310 -30.18 -3.88 17.53
C ALA A 310 -30.09 -4.88 16.37
N GLU A 311 -31.21 -5.13 15.66
CA GLU A 311 -31.22 -5.99 14.46
C GLU A 311 -30.37 -5.43 13.36
N SER A 312 -30.46 -4.12 13.08
CA SER A 312 -29.65 -3.44 12.07
C SER A 312 -28.16 -3.44 12.44
N ILE A 313 -27.83 -3.14 13.69
CA ILE A 313 -26.46 -3.17 14.19
C ILE A 313 -25.88 -4.58 14.08
N LEU A 314 -26.64 -5.60 14.51
CA LEU A 314 -26.18 -6.98 14.47
C LEU A 314 -25.90 -7.43 13.02
N LEU A 315 -26.80 -7.12 12.09
CA LEU A 315 -26.63 -7.48 10.69
C LEU A 315 -25.40 -6.81 10.06
N CYS A 316 -25.24 -5.50 10.26
CA CYS A 316 -24.08 -4.77 9.73
C CYS A 316 -22.77 -5.22 10.40
N SER A 317 -22.77 -5.46 11.70
CA SER A 317 -21.58 -5.95 12.42
C SER A 317 -21.18 -7.36 11.99
N LEU A 318 -22.14 -8.26 11.78
CA LEU A 318 -21.86 -9.60 11.26
C LEU A 318 -21.32 -9.55 9.83
N GLY A 319 -21.96 -8.76 8.94
CA GLY A 319 -21.48 -8.58 7.59
C GLY A 319 -20.09 -7.97 7.54
N GLY A 320 -19.85 -6.94 8.38
CA GLY A 320 -18.54 -6.30 8.52
C GLY A 320 -17.47 -7.27 9.04
N ALA A 321 -17.77 -8.04 10.09
CA ALA A 321 -16.84 -9.02 10.64
C ALA A 321 -16.47 -10.12 9.63
N LEU A 322 -17.47 -10.61 8.88
CA LEU A 322 -17.24 -11.60 7.82
C LEU A 322 -16.43 -11.01 6.66
N GLY A 323 -16.72 -9.77 6.25
CA GLY A 323 -16.00 -9.08 5.17
C GLY A 323 -14.54 -8.82 5.55
N ILE A 324 -14.28 -8.29 6.73
CA ILE A 324 -12.94 -8.06 7.25
C ILE A 324 -12.20 -9.38 7.47
N GLY A 325 -12.85 -10.39 8.03
CA GLY A 325 -12.26 -11.72 8.22
C GLY A 325 -11.85 -12.37 6.88
N LEU A 326 -12.68 -12.24 5.85
CA LEU A 326 -12.33 -12.70 4.50
C LEU A 326 -11.19 -11.86 3.90
N ALA A 327 -11.13 -10.55 4.18
CA ALA A 327 -10.03 -9.70 3.75
C ALA A 327 -8.70 -10.14 4.37
N VAL A 328 -8.66 -10.54 5.65
CA VAL A 328 -7.45 -11.10 6.28
C VAL A 328 -6.99 -12.35 5.52
N LEU A 329 -7.89 -13.30 5.25
CA LEU A 329 -7.54 -14.54 4.55
C LEU A 329 -7.03 -14.28 3.12
N ILE A 330 -7.65 -13.33 2.40
CA ILE A 330 -7.22 -12.95 1.05
C ILE A 330 -5.89 -12.21 1.11
N SER A 331 -5.72 -11.27 2.05
CA SER A 331 -4.47 -10.54 2.24
C SER A 331 -3.30 -11.49 2.45
N ASP A 332 -3.42 -12.45 3.35
CA ASP A 332 -2.37 -13.44 3.62
C ASP A 332 -2.06 -14.32 2.37
N ALA A 333 -3.08 -14.64 1.58
CA ALA A 333 -2.90 -15.47 0.38
C ALA A 333 -2.20 -14.73 -0.78
N ILE A 334 -2.42 -13.41 -0.91
CA ILE A 334 -1.84 -12.62 -2.02
C ILE A 334 -0.59 -11.82 -1.59
N ALA A 335 -0.30 -11.72 -0.29
CA ALA A 335 0.83 -10.97 0.25
C ALA A 335 2.15 -11.28 -0.49
N PRO A 336 2.56 -12.54 -0.71
CA PRO A 336 3.85 -12.84 -1.36
C PRO A 336 3.99 -12.27 -2.78
N GLN A 337 2.86 -12.08 -3.49
CA GLN A 337 2.86 -11.57 -4.87
C GLN A 337 2.82 -10.04 -4.92
N VAL A 338 2.28 -9.41 -3.88
CA VAL A 338 2.03 -7.96 -3.83
C VAL A 338 3.12 -7.22 -3.05
N GLU A 339 3.78 -7.89 -2.10
CA GLU A 339 4.83 -7.30 -1.27
C GLU A 339 6.05 -6.84 -2.08
N ALA A 340 6.36 -7.52 -3.17
CA ALA A 340 7.42 -7.08 -4.10
C ALA A 340 7.16 -5.69 -4.70
N LEU A 341 5.90 -5.27 -4.82
CA LEU A 341 5.49 -4.00 -5.40
C LEU A 341 5.14 -2.94 -4.36
N LEU A 342 4.47 -3.35 -3.28
CA LEU A 342 3.87 -2.44 -2.31
C LEU A 342 4.59 -2.41 -0.94
N GLY A 343 5.63 -3.22 -0.76
CA GLY A 343 6.21 -3.46 0.57
C GLY A 343 5.31 -4.37 1.40
N THR A 344 5.22 -4.16 2.72
CA THR A 344 4.38 -4.99 3.60
C THR A 344 2.89 -4.87 3.26
N PHE A 345 2.27 -5.98 2.89
CA PHE A 345 0.83 -6.08 2.62
C PHE A 345 0.10 -6.81 3.76
N VAL A 346 0.12 -6.22 4.94
CA VAL A 346 -0.49 -6.80 6.15
C VAL A 346 -1.66 -5.95 6.61
N LEU A 347 -2.79 -6.61 6.89
CA LEU A 347 -3.99 -5.96 7.40
C LEU A 347 -3.82 -5.57 8.87
N SER A 348 -3.49 -4.29 9.13
CA SER A 348 -3.16 -3.81 10.46
C SER A 348 -4.35 -3.89 11.44
N PRO A 349 -4.11 -4.08 12.75
CA PRO A 349 -5.15 -4.06 13.77
C PRO A 349 -5.99 -2.76 13.79
N ALA A 350 -5.39 -1.64 13.37
CA ALA A 350 -6.08 -0.36 13.24
C ALA A 350 -7.15 -0.38 12.13
N ILE A 351 -6.87 -1.05 11.00
CA ILE A 351 -7.83 -1.23 9.90
C ILE A 351 -8.99 -2.12 10.36
N ILE A 352 -8.69 -3.21 11.06
CA ILE A 352 -9.72 -4.11 11.63
C ILE A 352 -10.61 -3.33 12.61
N GLY A 353 -10.03 -2.59 13.54
CA GLY A 353 -10.74 -1.81 14.54
C GLY A 353 -11.61 -0.71 13.92
N SER A 354 -11.05 0.06 12.97
CA SER A 354 -11.81 1.11 12.28
C SER A 354 -12.93 0.56 11.41
N GLY A 355 -12.71 -0.57 10.73
CA GLY A 355 -13.75 -1.25 9.96
C GLY A 355 -14.88 -1.77 10.82
N MET A 356 -14.59 -2.38 11.98
CA MET A 356 -15.62 -2.81 12.92
C MET A 356 -16.42 -1.65 13.50
N LEU A 357 -15.75 -0.53 13.82
CA LEU A 357 -16.43 0.68 14.26
C LEU A 357 -17.37 1.23 13.17
N LEU A 358 -16.91 1.28 11.93
CA LEU A 358 -17.72 1.71 10.79
C LEU A 358 -18.91 0.78 10.54
N ALA A 359 -18.77 -0.53 10.76
CA ALA A 359 -19.87 -1.49 10.64
C ALA A 359 -20.97 -1.24 11.68
N VAL A 360 -20.58 -0.95 12.92
CA VAL A 360 -21.52 -0.58 13.98
C VAL A 360 -22.20 0.76 13.66
N LEU A 361 -21.43 1.78 13.23
CA LEU A 361 -21.96 3.09 12.84
C LEU A 361 -22.94 2.98 11.67
N LEU A 362 -22.62 2.19 10.65
CA LEU A 362 -23.52 1.91 9.53
C LEU A 362 -24.85 1.29 10.04
N GLY A 363 -24.77 0.29 10.93
CA GLY A 363 -25.94 -0.33 11.52
C GLY A 363 -26.81 0.64 12.31
N VAL A 364 -26.18 1.58 13.04
CA VAL A 364 -26.90 2.64 13.76
C VAL A 364 -27.60 3.58 12.77
N VAL A 365 -26.89 4.12 11.80
CA VAL A 365 -27.43 5.07 10.81
C VAL A 365 -28.59 4.45 10.04
N VAL A 366 -28.42 3.25 9.51
CA VAL A 366 -29.42 2.52 8.73
C VAL A 366 -30.64 2.13 9.59
N GLY A 367 -30.40 1.74 10.84
CA GLY A 367 -31.46 1.34 11.78
C GLY A 367 -32.23 2.50 12.40
N LEU A 368 -31.69 3.73 12.32
CA LEU A 368 -32.29 4.87 13.03
C LEU A 368 -33.69 5.22 12.50
N VAL A 369 -33.88 5.26 11.19
CA VAL A 369 -35.17 5.57 10.57
C VAL A 369 -36.23 4.54 10.89
N PRO A 370 -36.01 3.22 10.70
CA PRO A 370 -36.95 2.18 11.15
C PRO A 370 -37.22 2.20 12.65
N ALA A 371 -36.19 2.44 13.47
CA ALA A 371 -36.32 2.48 14.93
C ALA A 371 -37.23 3.64 15.43
N ILE A 372 -37.08 4.83 14.81
CA ILE A 372 -37.97 5.97 15.09
C ILE A 372 -39.38 5.66 14.62
N GLY A 373 -39.56 5.03 13.46
CA GLY A 373 -40.87 4.54 12.99
C GLY A 373 -41.52 3.58 13.98
N ALA A 374 -40.77 2.62 14.52
CA ALA A 374 -41.23 1.67 15.51
C ALA A 374 -41.65 2.33 16.85
N LYS A 375 -40.92 3.38 17.27
CA LYS A 375 -41.30 4.16 18.47
C LYS A 375 -42.63 4.87 18.27
N ARG A 376 -42.91 5.45 17.11
CA ARG A 376 -44.10 6.24 16.79
C ARG A 376 -45.29 5.40 16.36
N LEU A 377 -45.18 4.09 16.26
CA LEU A 377 -46.24 3.18 15.80
C LEU A 377 -47.40 3.16 16.79
N GLN A 378 -48.60 3.54 16.32
CA GLN A 378 -49.84 3.46 17.08
C GLN A 378 -50.50 2.08 16.86
N ILE A 379 -50.91 1.42 17.93
CA ILE A 379 -51.47 0.05 17.90
C ILE A 379 -52.74 -0.01 17.06
N VAL A 380 -53.58 1.05 17.14
CA VAL A 380 -54.87 1.11 16.43
C VAL A 380 -54.72 1.14 14.93
N ASP A 381 -53.72 1.91 14.42
CA ASP A 381 -53.48 2.06 12.99
C ASP A 381 -52.85 0.80 12.38
N ALA A 382 -51.98 0.13 13.16
CA ALA A 382 -51.27 -1.07 12.74
C ALA A 382 -52.10 -2.35 12.68
N LEU A 383 -53.26 -2.40 13.35
CA LEU A 383 -54.15 -3.55 13.36
C LEU A 383 -55.39 -3.34 12.45
N ARG A 384 -55.48 -2.19 11.77
CA ARG A 384 -56.60 -1.83 10.87
C ARG A 384 -56.29 -2.11 9.39
N GLU A 385 -54.99 -2.29 9.03
CA GLU A 385 -54.52 -2.80 7.73
C GLU A 385 -54.40 -4.34 7.79
#